data_33cec45d9f60a2bb0468966d29ff5d43
#
_entry.id   33cec45d9f60a2bb0468966d29ff5d43
#
_cell.length_a   1.000
_cell.length_b   1.000
_cell.length_c   1.000
_cell.angle_alpha   90.00
_cell.angle_beta   90.00
_cell.angle_gamma   90.00
#
_symmetry.space_group_name_H-M   'P 1'
#
loop_
_entity.id
_entity.type
_entity.pdbx_description
1 polymer ?
#
loop_
_entity_poly.entity_id
_entity_poly.type
_entity_poly.pdbx_seq_one_letter_code
_entity_poly.pdbx_strand_id
1 'polypeptide(L)'
;MIQSSPKISRSAVTLLFDLLSTPRMELSGEQFNSRQEYSELVSARLLIPVSSTPMSVCIDGRDRDIEPEETGPGFCYFSAGAGWVKVPTEALQSYRADTIRVLSVLRQWLEISDRFPLATLQHDAVWDLGDTWVGKRKFAVLFRVSSCRAR
;
A
#
# COMPACT_ATOMS: atom_id res chain seq x y z
N MET A 1 6.78 1.05 -26.27
CA MET A 1 7.15 2.15 -25.35
C MET A 1 7.82 1.54 -24.14
N ILE A 2 9.09 1.77 -23.98
CA ILE A 2 9.82 1.35 -22.77
C ILE A 2 9.36 2.32 -21.67
N GLN A 3 8.44 1.89 -20.81
CA GLN A 3 8.12 2.65 -19.61
C GLN A 3 9.37 2.63 -18.73
N SER A 4 10.02 3.79 -18.58
CA SER A 4 11.12 3.93 -17.66
C SER A 4 10.65 3.55 -16.25
N SER A 5 11.46 2.75 -15.56
CA SER A 5 11.17 2.42 -14.15
C SER A 5 10.94 3.68 -13.35
N PRO A 6 9.91 3.72 -12.48
CA PRO A 6 9.66 4.88 -11.66
C PRO A 6 10.87 5.15 -10.76
N LYS A 7 11.31 6.40 -10.72
CA LYS A 7 12.34 6.85 -9.78
C LYS A 7 11.66 7.11 -8.44
N ILE A 8 11.88 6.23 -7.48
CA ILE A 8 11.43 6.40 -6.09
C ILE A 8 12.62 6.36 -5.15
N SER A 9 12.53 7.07 -4.03
CA SER A 9 13.59 7.12 -3.03
C SER A 9 13.74 5.78 -2.32
N ARG A 10 14.92 5.52 -1.75
CA ARG A 10 15.16 4.32 -0.95
C ARG A 10 14.22 4.23 0.26
N SER A 11 13.93 5.38 0.88
CA SER A 11 12.99 5.47 2.00
C SER A 11 11.56 5.10 1.58
N ALA A 12 11.12 5.54 0.39
CA ALA A 12 9.81 5.15 -0.16
C ALA A 12 9.74 3.65 -0.44
N VAL A 13 10.82 3.04 -0.94
CA VAL A 13 10.89 1.57 -1.13
C VAL A 13 10.77 0.85 0.22
N THR A 14 11.48 1.31 1.25
CA THR A 14 11.37 0.72 2.60
C THR A 14 9.95 0.78 3.12
N LEU A 15 9.29 1.94 3.03
CA LEU A 15 7.88 2.11 3.44
C LEU A 15 6.92 1.22 2.65
N LEU A 16 7.16 1.02 1.35
CA LEU A 16 6.37 0.10 0.54
C LEU A 16 6.47 -1.33 1.06
N PHE A 17 7.68 -1.81 1.39
CA PHE A 17 7.86 -3.15 1.93
C PHE A 17 7.26 -3.28 3.34
N ASP A 18 7.37 -2.25 4.18
CA ASP A 18 6.72 -2.23 5.49
C ASP A 18 5.19 -2.36 5.34
N LEU A 19 4.62 -1.60 4.38
CA LEU A 19 3.19 -1.67 4.09
C LEU A 19 2.76 -3.06 3.59
N LEU A 20 3.52 -3.66 2.67
CA LEU A 20 3.26 -5.00 2.16
C LEU A 20 3.37 -6.09 3.25
N SER A 21 4.06 -5.79 4.34
CA SER A 21 4.18 -6.68 5.50
C SER A 21 3.00 -6.53 6.47
N THR A 22 2.14 -5.53 6.29
CA THR A 22 0.94 -5.36 7.13
C THR A 22 -0.20 -6.23 6.61
N PRO A 23 -1.07 -6.77 7.50
CA PRO A 23 -2.13 -7.69 7.10
C PRO A 23 -3.15 -7.12 6.11
N ARG A 24 -3.41 -5.82 6.18
CA ARG A 24 -4.37 -5.13 5.31
C ARG A 24 -3.74 -4.46 4.10
N MET A 25 -2.41 -4.24 4.13
CA MET A 25 -1.68 -3.48 3.10
C MET A 25 -2.30 -2.10 2.82
N GLU A 26 -2.92 -1.48 3.83
CA GLU A 26 -3.64 -0.22 3.74
C GLU A 26 -3.03 0.84 4.65
N LEU A 27 -3.07 2.09 4.19
CA LEU A 27 -2.65 3.28 4.93
C LEU A 27 -3.84 4.21 5.09
N SER A 28 -4.02 4.77 6.28
CA SER A 28 -4.97 5.86 6.50
C SER A 28 -4.45 7.19 5.93
N GLY A 29 -5.36 8.12 5.66
CA GLY A 29 -5.02 9.44 5.13
C GLY A 29 -4.10 10.25 6.03
N GLU A 30 -4.21 10.13 7.36
CA GLU A 30 -3.30 10.79 8.30
C GLU A 30 -1.87 10.26 8.17
N GLN A 31 -1.70 8.94 8.11
CA GLN A 31 -0.39 8.32 7.88
C GLN A 31 0.18 8.73 6.52
N PHE A 32 -0.68 8.79 5.49
CA PHE A 32 -0.30 9.20 4.15
C PHE A 32 0.24 10.64 4.13
N ASN A 33 -0.44 11.58 4.76
CA ASN A 33 -0.06 12.99 4.76
C ASN A 33 1.18 13.30 5.62
N SER A 34 1.59 12.38 6.49
CA SER A 34 2.71 12.57 7.39
C SER A 34 4.09 12.42 6.74
N ARG A 35 4.17 11.83 5.54
CA ARG A 35 5.44 11.51 4.88
C ARG A 35 5.40 11.74 3.37
N GLN A 36 6.40 12.45 2.85
CA GLN A 36 6.53 12.72 1.42
C GLN A 36 6.71 11.45 0.58
N GLU A 37 7.32 10.41 1.15
CA GLU A 37 7.58 9.13 0.49
C GLU A 37 6.30 8.45 0.00
N TYR A 38 5.18 8.63 0.70
CA TYR A 38 3.88 8.10 0.25
C TYR A 38 3.40 8.81 -1.02
N SER A 39 3.63 10.11 -1.15
CA SER A 39 3.37 10.87 -2.37
C SER A 39 4.15 10.32 -3.56
N GLU A 40 5.41 9.92 -3.36
CA GLU A 40 6.23 9.28 -4.40
C GLU A 40 5.60 7.95 -4.84
N LEU A 41 5.13 7.12 -3.89
CA LEU A 41 4.51 5.84 -4.17
C LEU A 41 3.19 5.97 -4.95
N VAL A 42 2.37 6.97 -4.63
CA VAL A 42 1.13 7.26 -5.39
C VAL A 42 1.47 7.76 -6.79
N SER A 43 2.44 8.66 -6.92
CA SER A 43 2.88 9.17 -8.23
C SER A 43 3.44 8.06 -9.12
N ALA A 44 4.10 7.07 -8.52
CA ALA A 44 4.60 5.87 -9.20
C ALA A 44 3.48 4.82 -9.46
N ARG A 45 2.26 5.07 -9.01
CA ARG A 45 1.10 4.15 -9.06
C ARG A 45 1.35 2.82 -8.33
N LEU A 46 2.16 2.86 -7.28
CA LEU A 46 2.41 1.71 -6.40
C LEU A 46 1.40 1.66 -5.25
N LEU A 47 0.78 2.80 -4.95
CA LEU A 47 -0.37 2.91 -4.06
C LEU A 47 -1.57 3.41 -4.86
N ILE A 48 -2.73 2.82 -4.60
CA ILE A 48 -4.02 3.19 -5.20
C ILE A 48 -5.02 3.57 -4.11
N PRO A 49 -5.90 4.55 -4.35
CA PRO A 49 -6.93 4.90 -3.39
C PRO A 49 -7.94 3.75 -3.20
N VAL A 50 -8.40 3.57 -1.98
CA VAL A 50 -9.44 2.61 -1.62
C VAL A 50 -10.78 3.32 -1.68
N SER A 51 -11.75 2.73 -2.40
CA SER A 51 -13.07 3.33 -2.60
C SER A 51 -14.05 3.13 -1.45
N SER A 52 -13.73 2.25 -0.50
CA SER A 52 -14.61 1.97 0.65
C SER A 52 -14.36 2.98 1.77
N THR A 53 -15.45 3.45 2.39
CA THR A 53 -15.35 4.25 3.62
C THR A 53 -14.82 3.37 4.75
N PRO A 54 -13.77 3.78 5.47
CA PRO A 54 -13.27 3.03 6.61
C PRO A 54 -14.30 3.03 7.75
N MET A 55 -14.26 2.01 8.61
CA MET A 55 -15.07 1.98 9.85
C MET A 55 -14.39 2.74 10.99
N SER A 56 -13.10 2.92 10.90
CA SER A 56 -12.29 3.68 11.85
C SER A 56 -11.21 4.48 11.12
N VAL A 57 -10.79 5.57 11.71
CA VAL A 57 -9.70 6.42 11.20
C VAL A 57 -8.68 6.67 12.30
N CYS A 58 -7.43 6.81 11.92
CA CYS A 58 -6.38 7.21 12.85
C CYS A 58 -6.35 8.75 12.90
N ILE A 59 -6.61 9.31 14.08
CA ILE A 59 -6.54 10.76 14.34
C ILE A 59 -5.68 10.97 15.58
N ASP A 60 -4.68 11.83 15.47
CA ASP A 60 -3.69 12.08 16.53
C ASP A 60 -3.04 10.80 17.07
N GLY A 61 -2.73 9.85 16.17
CA GLY A 61 -2.11 8.58 16.51
C GLY A 61 -3.02 7.59 17.27
N ARG A 62 -4.34 7.80 17.27
CA ARG A 62 -5.35 6.92 17.89
C ARG A 62 -6.40 6.50 16.89
N ASP A 63 -6.73 5.23 16.88
CA ASP A 63 -7.86 4.73 16.11
C ASP A 63 -9.17 5.22 16.72
N ARG A 64 -10.02 5.82 15.88
CA ARG A 64 -11.35 6.34 16.22
C ARG A 64 -12.39 5.67 15.37
N ASP A 65 -13.37 5.05 15.99
CA ASP A 65 -14.56 4.59 15.29
C ASP A 65 -15.32 5.79 14.79
N ILE A 66 -15.81 5.73 13.55
CA ILE A 66 -16.51 6.82 12.91
C ILE A 66 -17.95 6.43 12.60
N GLU A 67 -18.83 7.42 12.70
CA GLU A 67 -20.25 7.31 12.39
C GLU A 67 -20.64 8.36 11.36
N PRO A 68 -21.65 8.09 10.50
CA PRO A 68 -22.19 9.11 9.61
C PRO A 68 -22.74 10.31 10.40
N GLU A 69 -22.56 11.52 9.89
CA GLU A 69 -23.21 12.71 10.43
C GLU A 69 -24.73 12.59 10.28
N GLU A 70 -25.52 12.97 11.31
CA GLU A 70 -26.98 12.95 11.24
C GLU A 70 -27.55 13.92 10.20
N THR A 71 -26.85 15.03 9.92
CA THR A 71 -27.34 16.14 9.10
C THR A 71 -26.49 16.46 7.88
N GLY A 72 -25.55 15.60 7.50
CA GLY A 72 -24.63 15.89 6.40
C GLY A 72 -24.01 14.65 5.76
N PRO A 73 -23.26 14.84 4.68
CA PRO A 73 -22.58 13.74 3.98
C PRO A 73 -21.27 13.31 4.65
N GLY A 74 -20.94 13.85 5.82
CA GLY A 74 -19.68 13.63 6.50
C GLY A 74 -19.71 12.48 7.50
N PHE A 75 -18.61 12.37 8.21
CA PHE A 75 -18.44 11.42 9.32
C PHE A 75 -17.94 12.16 10.55
N CYS A 76 -18.29 11.64 11.71
CA CYS A 76 -17.88 12.16 13.00
C CYS A 76 -17.37 11.03 13.91
N TYR A 77 -16.61 11.38 14.93
CA TYR A 77 -16.19 10.50 16.00
C TYR A 77 -16.43 11.14 17.35
N PHE A 78 -16.62 10.33 18.38
CA PHE A 78 -16.80 10.84 19.74
C PHE A 78 -15.45 11.05 20.44
N SER A 79 -15.28 12.24 21.01
CA SER A 79 -14.13 12.59 21.86
C SER A 79 -14.62 12.97 23.25
N ALA A 80 -14.10 12.33 24.29
CA ALA A 80 -14.54 12.53 25.68
C ALA A 80 -14.43 14.01 26.17
N GLY A 81 -13.54 14.81 25.57
CA GLY A 81 -13.35 16.21 25.94
C GLY A 81 -14.07 17.22 25.07
N ALA A 82 -14.46 16.83 23.83
CA ALA A 82 -15.01 17.74 22.83
C ALA A 82 -16.39 17.29 22.31
N GLY A 83 -16.89 16.12 22.71
CA GLY A 83 -18.11 15.53 22.17
C GLY A 83 -17.94 15.01 20.75
N TRP A 84 -18.94 15.16 19.90
CA TRP A 84 -18.90 14.76 18.50
C TRP A 84 -18.02 15.71 17.68
N VAL A 85 -17.03 15.19 17.05
CA VAL A 85 -16.05 15.93 16.25
C VAL A 85 -16.10 15.44 14.81
N LYS A 86 -16.16 16.38 13.87
CA LYS A 86 -16.17 16.07 12.43
C LYS A 86 -14.84 15.48 12.00
N VAL A 87 -14.91 14.40 11.22
CA VAL A 87 -13.72 13.78 10.62
C VAL A 87 -13.27 14.60 9.41
N PRO A 88 -11.99 15.02 9.34
CA PRO A 88 -11.46 15.66 8.15
C PRO A 88 -11.57 14.73 6.94
N THR A 89 -11.92 15.27 5.77
CA THR A 89 -12.07 14.48 4.53
C THR A 89 -10.80 13.72 4.18
N GLU A 90 -9.64 14.32 4.46
CA GLU A 90 -8.31 13.74 4.21
C GLU A 90 -8.08 12.49 5.07
N ALA A 91 -8.62 12.45 6.29
CA ALA A 91 -8.50 11.30 7.19
C ALA A 91 -9.36 10.10 6.73
N LEU A 92 -10.40 10.35 5.95
CA LEU A 92 -11.26 9.30 5.39
C LEU A 92 -10.63 8.56 4.22
N GLN A 93 -9.64 9.16 3.58
CA GLN A 93 -8.99 8.58 2.43
C GLN A 93 -7.99 7.51 2.87
N SER A 94 -8.10 6.33 2.28
CA SER A 94 -7.18 5.23 2.49
C SER A 94 -6.50 4.85 1.19
N TYR A 95 -5.30 4.32 1.29
CA TYR A 95 -4.51 3.84 0.16
C TYR A 95 -4.07 2.41 0.43
N ARG A 96 -3.99 1.62 -0.61
CA ARG A 96 -3.43 0.26 -0.54
C ARG A 96 -2.36 0.06 -1.61
N ALA A 97 -1.46 -0.90 -1.37
CA ALA A 97 -0.49 -1.29 -2.37
C ALA A 97 -1.17 -1.98 -3.56
N ASP A 98 -0.82 -1.55 -4.77
CA ASP A 98 -1.13 -2.28 -6.00
C ASP A 98 -0.10 -3.39 -6.18
N THR A 99 -0.39 -4.57 -5.66
CA THR A 99 0.54 -5.71 -5.66
C THR A 99 1.03 -6.05 -7.07
N ILE A 100 0.15 -6.06 -8.06
CA ILE A 100 0.54 -6.39 -9.45
C ILE A 100 1.50 -5.35 -10.01
N ARG A 101 1.24 -4.07 -9.75
CA ARG A 101 2.14 -2.99 -10.17
C ARG A 101 3.49 -3.06 -9.46
N VAL A 102 3.48 -3.33 -8.16
CA VAL A 102 4.71 -3.52 -7.36
C VAL A 102 5.55 -4.67 -7.94
N LEU A 103 4.94 -5.82 -8.22
CA LEU A 103 5.64 -6.97 -8.80
C LEU A 103 6.21 -6.65 -10.19
N SER A 104 5.47 -5.90 -11.01
CA SER A 104 5.95 -5.44 -12.32
C SER A 104 7.17 -4.53 -12.21
N VAL A 105 7.17 -3.60 -11.25
CA VAL A 105 8.30 -2.70 -11.00
C VAL A 105 9.50 -3.46 -10.45
N LEU A 106 9.29 -4.41 -9.54
CA LEU A 106 10.36 -5.28 -9.02
C LEU A 106 11.03 -6.08 -10.14
N ARG A 107 10.24 -6.63 -11.08
CA ARG A 107 10.81 -7.33 -12.26
C ARG A 107 11.70 -6.40 -13.09
N GLN A 108 11.27 -5.15 -13.32
CA GLN A 108 12.07 -4.16 -14.04
C GLN A 108 13.40 -3.87 -13.31
N TRP A 109 13.35 -3.67 -11.99
CA TRP A 109 14.56 -3.39 -11.21
C TRP A 109 15.54 -4.57 -11.17
N LEU A 110 15.00 -5.79 -11.20
CA LEU A 110 15.79 -7.03 -11.19
C LEU A 110 16.17 -7.49 -12.61
N GLU A 111 15.85 -6.69 -13.65
CA GLU A 111 16.10 -7.00 -15.05
C GLU A 111 15.50 -8.36 -15.48
N ILE A 112 14.38 -8.74 -14.87
CA ILE A 112 13.65 -9.97 -15.22
C ILE A 112 12.81 -9.71 -16.46
N SER A 113 12.89 -10.61 -17.44
CA SER A 113 12.17 -10.49 -18.71
C SER A 113 10.65 -10.53 -18.53
N ASP A 114 9.93 -9.60 -19.18
CA ASP A 114 8.47 -9.57 -19.21
C ASP A 114 7.84 -10.62 -20.15
N ARG A 115 8.66 -11.44 -20.82
CA ARG A 115 8.18 -12.47 -21.76
C ARG A 115 7.32 -13.54 -21.09
N PHE A 116 7.48 -13.74 -19.79
CA PHE A 116 6.71 -14.70 -19.02
C PHE A 116 5.69 -13.96 -18.15
N PRO A 117 4.44 -14.42 -18.08
CA PRO A 117 3.46 -13.83 -17.17
C PRO A 117 3.90 -14.04 -15.72
N LEU A 118 3.46 -13.12 -14.84
CA LEU A 118 3.57 -13.32 -13.40
C LEU A 118 2.77 -14.57 -13.03
N ALA A 119 3.42 -15.53 -12.39
CA ALA A 119 2.78 -16.74 -11.93
C ALA A 119 2.53 -16.67 -10.41
N THR A 120 1.28 -16.91 -10.01
CA THR A 120 0.93 -17.04 -8.60
C THR A 120 1.14 -18.48 -8.17
N LEU A 121 2.06 -18.71 -7.25
CA LEU A 121 2.33 -20.05 -6.68
C LEU A 121 1.40 -20.36 -5.52
N GLN A 122 1.04 -19.34 -4.75
CA GLN A 122 0.03 -19.41 -3.71
C GLN A 122 -0.80 -18.15 -3.78
N HIS A 123 -2.13 -18.30 -3.87
CA HIS A 123 -3.06 -17.20 -4.07
C HIS A 123 -2.81 -16.07 -3.08
N ASP A 124 -2.57 -14.86 -3.61
CA ASP A 124 -2.32 -13.61 -2.90
C ASP A 124 -1.18 -13.63 -1.85
N ALA A 125 -0.31 -14.64 -1.89
CA ALA A 125 0.76 -14.78 -0.91
C ALA A 125 2.15 -14.99 -1.52
N VAL A 126 2.28 -15.76 -2.58
CA VAL A 126 3.57 -16.08 -3.19
C VAL A 126 3.48 -15.98 -4.71
N TRP A 127 4.40 -15.25 -5.30
CA TRP A 127 4.53 -15.08 -6.76
C TRP A 127 5.90 -15.49 -7.23
N ASP A 128 5.93 -16.13 -8.40
CA ASP A 128 7.15 -16.34 -9.16
C ASP A 128 7.37 -15.14 -10.08
N LEU A 129 8.43 -14.40 -9.86
CA LEU A 129 8.81 -13.25 -10.67
C LEU A 129 9.59 -13.64 -11.91
N GLY A 130 10.08 -14.86 -11.97
CA GLY A 130 10.96 -15.36 -13.02
C GLY A 130 12.44 -15.38 -12.60
N ASP A 131 13.31 -15.45 -13.58
CA ASP A 131 14.74 -15.62 -13.37
C ASP A 131 15.52 -14.33 -13.63
N THR A 132 16.55 -14.12 -12.83
CA THR A 132 17.55 -13.05 -13.04
C THR A 132 18.96 -13.60 -12.94
N TRP A 133 19.92 -12.81 -13.43
CA TRP A 133 21.34 -13.16 -13.39
C TRP A 133 22.08 -12.24 -12.42
N VAL A 134 22.86 -12.83 -11.54
CA VAL A 134 23.79 -12.11 -10.69
C VAL A 134 25.21 -12.61 -11.01
N GLY A 135 25.96 -11.78 -11.74
CA GLY A 135 27.23 -12.21 -12.32
C GLY A 135 27.03 -13.34 -13.33
N LYS A 136 27.62 -14.50 -13.06
CA LYS A 136 27.51 -15.69 -13.94
C LYS A 136 26.50 -16.75 -13.44
N ARG A 137 25.72 -16.42 -12.41
CA ARG A 137 24.77 -17.36 -11.81
C ARG A 137 23.33 -16.91 -12.08
N LYS A 138 22.48 -17.87 -12.40
CA LYS A 138 21.05 -17.69 -12.61
C LYS A 138 20.30 -17.97 -11.30
N PHE A 139 19.36 -17.10 -10.94
CA PHE A 139 18.53 -17.22 -9.74
C PHE A 139 17.06 -17.11 -10.10
N ALA A 140 16.24 -18.02 -9.58
CA ALA A 140 14.79 -17.86 -9.56
C ALA A 140 14.42 -16.87 -8.46
N VAL A 141 13.52 -15.93 -8.75
CA VAL A 141 13.09 -14.89 -7.83
C VAL A 141 11.65 -15.13 -7.42
N LEU A 142 11.44 -15.37 -6.13
CA LEU A 142 10.13 -15.51 -5.53
C LEU A 142 9.84 -14.29 -4.66
N PHE A 143 8.63 -13.78 -4.77
CA PHE A 143 8.12 -12.73 -3.89
C PHE A 143 7.05 -13.30 -2.97
N ARG A 144 7.20 -13.07 -1.67
CA ARG A 144 6.25 -13.52 -0.66
C ARG A 144 5.79 -12.34 0.18
N VAL A 145 4.48 -12.20 0.34
CA VAL A 145 3.88 -11.31 1.33
C VAL A 145 3.63 -12.12 2.60
N SER A 146 4.09 -11.60 3.73
CA SER A 146 3.80 -12.21 5.03
C SER A 146 2.34 -11.93 5.39
N SER A 147 1.43 -12.84 5.04
CA SER A 147 0.10 -12.82 5.63
C SER A 147 0.21 -13.29 7.08
N CYS A 148 0.16 -12.39 8.05
CA CYS A 148 -0.21 -12.79 9.40
C CYS A 148 -1.65 -13.33 9.34
N ARG A 149 -1.81 -14.64 9.26
CA ARG A 149 -3.11 -15.25 9.61
C ARG A 149 -3.34 -14.92 11.08
N ALA A 150 -4.27 -14.01 11.35
CA ALA A 150 -4.89 -13.95 12.65
C ALA A 150 -5.47 -15.35 12.92
N ARG A 151 -4.96 -16.01 13.96
CA ARG A 151 -5.56 -17.22 14.53
C ARG A 151 -6.78 -16.81 15.33
#